data_838bf1ce16c2ddf7179018a3f063a61f
#
_entry.id   838bf1ce16c2ddf7179018a3f063a61f
#
_cell.length_a   1.000
_cell.length_b   1.000
_cell.length_c   1.000
_cell.angle_alpha   90.00
_cell.angle_beta   90.00
_cell.angle_gamma   90.00
#
_symmetry.space_group_name_H-M   'P 1'
#
loop_
_entity.id
_entity.type
_entity.pdbx_description
1 polymer ?
#
loop_
_entity_poly.entity_id
_entity_poly.type
_entity_poly.pdbx_seq_one_letter_code
_entity_poly.pdbx_strand_id
1 'polypeptide(L)'
;GPFISMEKKGAQNPKFIHKPDADMFYRLQEAAGGLIKLVDIAPETDGAIECIKAIKDDVRVSVAHTAADYDEAKLAFDNGAKHVTHLYNGMNDFYHRSPGVIGAACDNEDVTVELIVDGVHSHPSTVRTTFKMFGDDRIIMISDSMMACGLDDGQYTLGGLDVTVKGNVATLTKEGNIAGSVTNLMNC
;
A
#
# COMPACT_ATOMS: atom_id res chain seq x y z
N GLY A 1 5.40 -3.89 3.92
CA GLY A 1 5.79 -4.52 5.17
C GLY A 1 5.31 -5.96 5.30
N PRO A 2 5.65 -6.68 6.37
CA PRO A 2 5.21 -8.07 6.53
C PRO A 2 3.74 -8.20 7.02
N PHE A 3 3.11 -7.13 7.49
CA PHE A 3 1.84 -7.16 8.22
C PHE A 3 0.62 -6.88 7.34
N ILE A 4 0.60 -7.46 6.14
CA ILE A 4 -0.43 -7.28 5.13
C ILE A 4 -1.40 -8.46 5.08
N SER A 5 -2.56 -8.26 4.46
CA SER A 5 -3.56 -9.30 4.24
C SER A 5 -3.08 -10.35 3.21
N MET A 6 -3.27 -11.61 3.54
CA MET A 6 -3.03 -12.70 2.58
C MET A 6 -3.97 -12.61 1.36
N GLU A 7 -5.19 -12.16 1.57
CA GLU A 7 -6.19 -11.98 0.50
C GLU A 7 -5.78 -10.90 -0.49
N LYS A 8 -5.22 -9.81 0.01
CA LYS A 8 -4.84 -8.63 -0.78
C LYS A 8 -3.33 -8.50 -0.98
N LYS A 9 -2.60 -9.61 -0.88
CA LYS A 9 -1.13 -9.64 -0.99
C LYS A 9 -0.57 -9.06 -2.30
N GLY A 10 -1.38 -9.02 -3.37
CA GLY A 10 -0.91 -8.58 -4.68
C GLY A 10 0.31 -9.39 -5.14
N ALA A 11 1.38 -8.70 -5.51
CA ALA A 11 2.66 -9.29 -5.93
C ALA A 11 3.62 -9.59 -4.76
N GLN A 12 3.15 -9.54 -3.51
CA GLN A 12 3.98 -9.88 -2.35
C GLN A 12 4.10 -11.41 -2.19
N ASN A 13 5.29 -11.88 -1.80
CA ASN A 13 5.52 -13.29 -1.57
C ASN A 13 4.86 -13.73 -0.25
N PRO A 14 3.89 -14.69 -0.29
CA PRO A 14 3.13 -15.09 0.90
C PRO A 14 3.98 -15.66 2.03
N LYS A 15 5.19 -16.14 1.75
CA LYS A 15 6.12 -16.66 2.77
C LYS A 15 6.58 -15.60 3.76
N PHE A 16 6.48 -14.32 3.42
CA PHE A 16 6.95 -13.20 4.24
C PHE A 16 5.80 -12.40 4.87
N ILE A 17 4.58 -12.90 4.74
CA ILE A 17 3.41 -12.29 5.39
C ILE A 17 3.30 -12.85 6.80
N HIS A 18 3.21 -11.95 7.78
CA HIS A 18 3.11 -12.27 9.20
C HIS A 18 1.92 -11.52 9.82
N LYS A 19 1.44 -12.03 10.94
CA LYS A 19 0.50 -11.26 11.77
C LYS A 19 1.19 -10.00 12.30
N PRO A 20 0.47 -8.88 12.43
CA PRO A 20 1.00 -7.66 13.06
C PRO A 20 1.56 -7.95 14.46
N ASP A 21 2.81 -7.55 14.68
CA ASP A 21 3.57 -7.86 15.89
C ASP A 21 4.55 -6.68 16.15
N ALA A 22 4.33 -5.96 17.25
CA ALA A 22 5.16 -4.83 17.64
C ALA A 22 6.60 -5.24 17.97
N ASP A 23 6.81 -6.41 18.61
CA ASP A 23 8.15 -6.90 18.92
C ASP A 23 8.93 -7.22 17.63
N MET A 24 8.25 -7.79 16.63
CA MET A 24 8.86 -7.99 15.31
C MET A 24 9.22 -6.66 14.65
N PHE A 25 8.33 -5.67 14.71
CA PHE A 25 8.62 -4.32 14.21
C PHE A 25 9.88 -3.73 14.87
N TYR A 26 9.99 -3.78 16.20
CA TYR A 26 11.15 -3.22 16.90
C TYR A 26 12.45 -3.94 16.59
N ARG A 27 12.43 -5.27 16.43
CA ARG A 27 13.61 -6.02 15.94
C ARG A 27 14.03 -5.60 14.53
N LEU A 28 13.07 -5.38 13.63
CA LEU A 28 13.36 -4.87 12.28
C LEU A 28 13.88 -3.43 12.31
N GLN A 29 13.31 -2.58 13.16
CA GLN A 29 13.75 -1.20 13.36
C GLN A 29 15.19 -1.13 13.90
N GLU A 30 15.53 -1.98 14.85
CA GLU A 30 16.90 -2.11 15.38
C GLU A 30 17.87 -2.57 14.29
N ALA A 31 17.51 -3.63 13.55
CA ALA A 31 18.33 -4.13 12.43
C ALA A 31 18.51 -3.08 11.32
N ALA A 32 17.52 -2.22 11.12
CA ALA A 32 17.56 -1.11 10.17
C ALA A 32 18.25 0.14 10.72
N GLY A 33 18.80 0.12 11.93
CA GLY A 33 19.45 1.29 12.56
C GLY A 33 18.51 2.48 12.77
N GLY A 34 17.21 2.27 12.97
CA GLY A 34 16.21 3.33 13.16
C GLY A 34 15.74 3.99 11.86
N LEU A 35 16.02 3.42 10.70
CA LEU A 35 15.72 4.03 9.40
C LEU A 35 14.31 3.72 8.86
N ILE A 36 13.56 2.80 9.48
CA ILE A 36 12.16 2.54 9.07
C ILE A 36 11.32 3.76 9.47
N LYS A 37 10.68 4.40 8.49
CA LYS A 37 9.86 5.59 8.68
C LYS A 37 8.38 5.36 8.41
N LEU A 38 8.04 4.26 7.71
CA LEU A 38 6.69 3.85 7.40
C LEU A 38 6.56 2.33 7.52
N VAL A 39 5.43 1.86 8.05
CA VAL A 39 5.08 0.44 8.12
C VAL A 39 3.65 0.22 7.65
N ASP A 40 3.46 -0.77 6.77
CA ASP A 40 2.15 -1.15 6.25
C ASP A 40 1.50 -2.19 7.16
N ILE A 41 0.22 -1.97 7.47
CA ILE A 41 -0.60 -2.89 8.26
C ILE A 41 -1.98 -3.04 7.61
N ALA A 42 -2.45 -4.29 7.51
CA ALA A 42 -3.82 -4.61 7.15
C ALA A 42 -4.67 -4.68 8.44
N PRO A 43 -5.56 -3.70 8.69
CA PRO A 43 -6.22 -3.52 9.98
C PRO A 43 -7.22 -4.62 10.35
N GLU A 44 -7.74 -5.37 9.38
CA GLU A 44 -8.63 -6.50 9.60
C GLU A 44 -7.92 -7.74 10.16
N THR A 45 -6.59 -7.74 10.19
CA THR A 45 -5.83 -8.90 10.67
C THR A 45 -5.71 -8.92 12.19
N ASP A 46 -5.71 -10.13 12.77
CA ASP A 46 -5.61 -10.32 14.22
C ASP A 46 -4.39 -9.60 14.81
N GLY A 47 -4.60 -8.78 15.84
CA GLY A 47 -3.53 -8.05 16.53
C GLY A 47 -3.12 -6.73 15.86
N ALA A 48 -3.76 -6.36 14.73
CA ALA A 48 -3.41 -5.15 13.99
C ALA A 48 -3.59 -3.87 14.82
N ILE A 49 -4.73 -3.72 15.48
CA ILE A 49 -5.04 -2.51 16.25
C ILE A 49 -4.11 -2.36 17.46
N GLU A 50 -3.78 -3.46 18.15
CA GLU A 50 -2.82 -3.48 19.26
C GLU A 50 -1.42 -3.09 18.77
N CYS A 51 -1.00 -3.63 17.62
CA CYS A 51 0.28 -3.29 17.00
C CYS A 51 0.32 -1.80 16.61
N ILE A 52 -0.73 -1.28 15.95
CA ILE A 52 -0.84 0.16 15.60
C ILE A 52 -0.65 1.03 16.84
N LYS A 53 -1.39 0.75 17.93
CA LYS A 53 -1.30 1.50 19.18
C LYS A 53 0.10 1.49 19.77
N ALA A 54 0.79 0.35 19.67
CA ALA A 54 2.12 0.18 20.26
C ALA A 54 3.22 0.94 19.51
N ILE A 55 3.10 1.11 18.18
CA ILE A 55 4.21 1.63 17.35
C ILE A 55 3.94 3.02 16.74
N LYS A 56 2.73 3.56 16.85
CA LYS A 56 2.29 4.80 16.17
C LYS A 56 3.12 6.04 16.49
N ASP A 57 3.75 6.09 17.64
CA ASP A 57 4.56 7.23 18.09
C ASP A 57 6.02 7.13 17.58
N ASP A 58 6.46 5.95 17.14
CA ASP A 58 7.80 5.66 16.65
C ASP A 58 7.92 5.63 15.13
N VAL A 59 6.81 5.36 14.43
CA VAL A 59 6.79 5.18 12.98
C VAL A 59 5.44 5.60 12.41
N ARG A 60 5.41 6.09 11.16
CA ARG A 60 4.15 6.29 10.47
C ARG A 60 3.51 4.95 10.10
N VAL A 61 2.32 4.69 10.63
CA VAL A 61 1.55 3.50 10.27
C VAL A 61 0.66 3.81 9.07
N SER A 62 0.76 2.96 8.06
CA SER A 62 -0.03 3.02 6.84
C SER A 62 -0.99 1.83 6.73
N VAL A 63 -2.21 2.08 6.31
CA VAL A 63 -3.16 1.03 5.90
C VAL A 63 -2.83 0.63 4.47
N ALA A 64 -2.54 -0.65 4.25
CA ALA A 64 -2.09 -1.15 2.96
C ALA A 64 -2.38 -2.64 2.77
N HIS A 65 -2.53 -3.08 1.51
CA HIS A 65 -2.75 -4.49 1.15
C HIS A 65 -3.76 -5.16 2.08
N THR A 66 -4.99 -4.64 2.07
CA THR A 66 -6.01 -4.92 3.07
C THR A 66 -7.38 -5.21 2.44
N ALA A 67 -8.09 -6.15 3.01
CA ALA A 67 -9.50 -6.41 2.73
C ALA A 67 -10.44 -5.64 3.68
N ALA A 68 -9.91 -4.74 4.50
CA ALA A 68 -10.66 -3.97 5.49
C ALA A 68 -11.88 -3.29 4.88
N ASP A 69 -12.97 -3.34 5.60
CA ASP A 69 -14.15 -2.53 5.34
C ASP A 69 -13.97 -1.10 5.87
N TYR A 70 -15.02 -0.29 5.81
CA TYR A 70 -15.00 1.10 6.27
C TYR A 70 -14.75 1.20 7.78
N ASP A 71 -15.43 0.37 8.58
CA ASP A 71 -15.35 0.44 10.04
C ASP A 71 -14.00 -0.04 10.56
N GLU A 72 -13.44 -1.09 9.96
CA GLU A 72 -12.10 -1.62 10.26
C GLU A 72 -11.01 -0.59 9.91
N ALA A 73 -11.10 0.03 8.74
CA ALA A 73 -10.17 1.09 8.33
C ALA A 73 -10.28 2.32 9.23
N LYS A 74 -11.52 2.76 9.53
CA LYS A 74 -11.77 3.86 10.46
C LYS A 74 -11.20 3.57 11.85
N LEU A 75 -11.38 2.34 12.35
CA LEU A 75 -10.82 1.94 13.65
C LEU A 75 -9.29 2.05 13.65
N ALA A 76 -8.61 1.67 12.56
CA ALA A 76 -7.17 1.83 12.44
C ALA A 76 -6.75 3.31 12.48
N PHE A 77 -7.45 4.19 11.75
CA PHE A 77 -7.18 5.62 11.75
C PHE A 77 -7.42 6.25 13.12
N ASP A 78 -8.51 5.92 13.79
CA ASP A 78 -8.82 6.38 15.15
C ASP A 78 -7.76 5.94 16.18
N ASN A 79 -7.02 4.85 15.92
CA ASN A 79 -5.99 4.32 16.80
C ASN A 79 -4.55 4.68 16.40
N GLY A 80 -4.36 5.49 15.35
CA GLY A 80 -3.08 6.11 15.04
C GLY A 80 -2.46 5.78 13.70
N ALA A 81 -3.10 4.97 12.84
CA ALA A 81 -2.73 4.92 11.44
C ALA A 81 -3.10 6.28 10.78
N LYS A 82 -2.16 6.86 10.02
CA LYS A 82 -2.34 8.20 9.43
C LYS A 82 -1.95 8.26 7.95
N HIS A 83 -1.90 7.10 7.32
CA HIS A 83 -1.48 6.99 5.93
C HIS A 83 -2.18 5.84 5.23
N VAL A 84 -2.29 5.93 3.90
CA VAL A 84 -2.73 4.83 3.03
C VAL A 84 -1.72 4.69 1.90
N THR A 85 -1.11 3.52 1.77
CA THR A 85 -0.16 3.19 0.72
C THR A 85 -0.89 2.90 -0.58
N HIS A 86 -0.39 3.42 -1.70
CA HIS A 86 -0.89 3.23 -3.08
C HIS A 86 -2.41 3.05 -3.20
N LEU A 87 -3.16 4.09 -2.79
CA LEU A 87 -4.62 4.12 -2.76
C LEU A 87 -5.25 3.43 -3.99
N TYR A 88 -6.30 2.67 -3.80
CA TYR A 88 -6.98 1.77 -4.75
C TYR A 88 -6.29 0.42 -5.00
N ASN A 89 -4.97 0.32 -4.82
CA ASN A 89 -4.23 -0.88 -5.15
C ASN A 89 -4.11 -1.80 -3.94
N GLY A 90 -4.30 -3.11 -4.13
CA GLY A 90 -4.23 -4.08 -3.04
C GLY A 90 -5.28 -3.85 -1.93
N MET A 91 -6.45 -3.29 -2.25
CA MET A 91 -7.56 -3.07 -1.31
C MET A 91 -8.90 -3.32 -1.98
N ASN A 92 -9.99 -3.25 -1.21
CA ASN A 92 -11.34 -3.34 -1.76
C ASN A 92 -11.70 -2.08 -2.54
N ASP A 93 -12.51 -2.25 -3.60
CA ASP A 93 -12.98 -1.14 -4.43
C ASP A 93 -13.86 -0.16 -3.64
N PHE A 94 -13.82 1.12 -4.02
CA PHE A 94 -14.78 2.12 -3.54
C PHE A 94 -16.16 1.86 -4.13
N TYR A 95 -17.07 1.35 -3.31
CA TYR A 95 -18.43 1.10 -3.71
C TYR A 95 -19.41 1.92 -2.84
N HIS A 96 -20.46 2.48 -3.44
CA HIS A 96 -21.34 3.44 -2.78
C HIS A 96 -22.05 2.96 -1.50
N ARG A 97 -22.13 1.66 -1.26
CA ARG A 97 -22.65 1.03 -0.03
C ARG A 97 -21.57 0.33 0.79
N SER A 98 -20.35 0.26 0.29
CA SER A 98 -19.19 -0.33 0.95
C SER A 98 -17.95 0.49 0.54
N PRO A 99 -17.77 1.69 1.13
CA PRO A 99 -16.73 2.62 0.66
C PRO A 99 -15.31 2.23 1.10
N GLY A 100 -15.17 1.24 2.00
CA GLY A 100 -13.90 0.66 2.40
C GLY A 100 -12.88 1.66 2.92
N VAL A 101 -11.61 1.32 2.75
CA VAL A 101 -10.46 2.17 3.14
C VAL A 101 -10.54 3.57 2.50
N ILE A 102 -10.96 3.64 1.23
CA ILE A 102 -10.99 4.89 0.47
C ILE A 102 -11.95 5.89 1.11
N GLY A 103 -13.16 5.43 1.47
CA GLY A 103 -14.15 6.25 2.15
C GLY A 103 -13.69 6.67 3.55
N ALA A 104 -13.18 5.72 4.34
CA ALA A 104 -12.69 6.01 5.69
C ALA A 104 -11.52 7.00 5.70
N ALA A 105 -10.59 6.90 4.74
CA ALA A 105 -9.49 7.84 4.57
C ALA A 105 -9.97 9.23 4.10
N CYS A 106 -11.00 9.27 3.23
CA CYS A 106 -11.58 10.53 2.78
C CYS A 106 -12.21 11.31 3.94
N ASP A 107 -12.92 10.62 4.82
CA ASP A 107 -13.62 11.20 5.97
C ASP A 107 -12.69 11.62 7.12
N ASN A 108 -11.42 11.23 7.11
CA ASN A 108 -10.43 11.59 8.12
C ASN A 108 -9.38 12.54 7.56
N GLU A 109 -9.47 13.83 7.93
CA GLU A 109 -8.60 14.90 7.40
C GLU A 109 -7.12 14.75 7.80
N ASP A 110 -6.80 13.98 8.82
CA ASP A 110 -5.43 13.71 9.28
C ASP A 110 -4.73 12.61 8.44
N VAL A 111 -5.47 11.89 7.59
CA VAL A 111 -4.94 10.78 6.80
C VAL A 111 -4.44 11.27 5.45
N THR A 112 -3.18 10.99 5.16
CA THR A 112 -2.57 11.19 3.83
C THR A 112 -2.65 9.90 3.00
N VAL A 113 -2.67 10.03 1.68
CA VAL A 113 -2.77 8.89 0.76
C VAL A 113 -1.70 8.95 -0.31
N GLU A 114 -1.11 7.81 -0.63
CA GLU A 114 -0.23 7.68 -1.80
C GLU A 114 -1.06 7.36 -3.05
N LEU A 115 -0.63 7.88 -4.20
CA LEU A 115 -1.27 7.64 -5.48
C LEU A 115 -0.24 7.34 -6.57
N ILE A 116 -0.40 6.21 -7.27
CA ILE A 116 0.42 5.86 -8.44
C ILE A 116 -0.25 6.46 -9.68
N VAL A 117 0.47 7.35 -10.38
CA VAL A 117 -0.07 8.15 -11.50
C VAL A 117 0.64 7.79 -12.83
N ASP A 118 0.94 6.52 -13.03
CA ASP A 118 1.70 6.00 -14.18
C ASP A 118 0.84 5.70 -15.43
N GLY A 119 -0.48 5.92 -15.34
CA GLY A 119 -1.43 5.61 -16.40
C GLY A 119 -1.75 4.13 -16.56
N VAL A 120 -1.18 3.25 -15.72
CA VAL A 120 -1.44 1.79 -15.64
C VAL A 120 -2.28 1.48 -14.41
N HIS A 121 -1.80 1.91 -13.22
CA HIS A 121 -2.48 1.65 -11.93
C HIS A 121 -3.73 2.51 -11.76
N SER A 122 -3.74 3.73 -12.28
CA SER A 122 -4.84 4.67 -12.11
C SER A 122 -5.25 5.31 -13.41
N HIS A 123 -6.54 5.23 -13.75
CA HIS A 123 -7.08 5.96 -14.88
C HIS A 123 -7.01 7.48 -14.63
N PRO A 124 -6.73 8.34 -15.62
CA PRO A 124 -6.63 9.79 -15.41
C PRO A 124 -7.88 10.44 -14.79
N SER A 125 -9.06 9.88 -15.02
CA SER A 125 -10.29 10.35 -14.37
C SER A 125 -10.29 10.04 -12.87
N THR A 126 -9.81 8.85 -12.48
CA THR A 126 -9.66 8.47 -11.06
C THR A 126 -8.70 9.41 -10.36
N VAL A 127 -7.55 9.71 -10.97
CA VAL A 127 -6.58 10.68 -10.44
C VAL A 127 -7.26 12.03 -10.16
N ARG A 128 -7.95 12.60 -11.15
CA ARG A 128 -8.66 13.89 -10.97
C ARG A 128 -9.75 13.84 -9.88
N THR A 129 -10.44 12.71 -9.75
CA THR A 129 -11.46 12.52 -8.71
C THR A 129 -10.82 12.41 -7.34
N THR A 130 -9.69 11.72 -7.22
CA THR A 130 -8.94 11.61 -5.96
C THR A 130 -8.50 12.98 -5.44
N PHE A 131 -7.98 13.85 -6.31
CA PHE A 131 -7.65 15.22 -5.93
C PHE A 131 -8.86 16.03 -5.46
N LYS A 132 -10.06 15.79 -6.01
CA LYS A 132 -11.28 16.43 -5.52
C LYS A 132 -11.76 15.89 -4.17
N MET A 133 -11.49 14.61 -3.89
CA MET A 133 -11.89 13.97 -2.63
C MET A 133 -10.94 14.32 -1.48
N PHE A 134 -9.63 14.36 -1.74
CA PHE A 134 -8.60 14.50 -0.70
C PHE A 134 -7.96 15.90 -0.64
N GLY A 135 -8.13 16.72 -1.69
CA GLY A 135 -7.30 17.92 -1.86
C GLY A 135 -5.85 17.58 -2.24
N ASP A 136 -5.07 18.62 -2.50
CA ASP A 136 -3.65 18.48 -2.89
C ASP A 136 -2.71 18.31 -1.69
N ASP A 137 -3.11 18.76 -0.51
CA ASP A 137 -2.31 18.68 0.73
C ASP A 137 -2.20 17.27 1.31
N ARG A 138 -3.11 16.36 0.96
CA ARG A 138 -3.16 14.99 1.50
C ARG A 138 -2.72 13.91 0.53
N ILE A 139 -2.36 14.25 -0.71
CA ILE A 139 -1.94 13.29 -1.74
C ILE A 139 -0.43 13.32 -1.89
N ILE A 140 0.18 12.14 -1.87
CA ILE A 140 1.60 11.93 -2.13
C ILE A 140 1.71 11.10 -3.41
N MET A 141 2.28 11.66 -4.47
CA MET A 141 2.52 10.90 -5.69
C MET A 141 3.71 9.97 -5.51
N ILE A 142 3.53 8.71 -5.87
CA ILE A 142 4.56 7.68 -5.85
C ILE A 142 4.62 6.95 -7.18
N SER A 143 5.73 6.33 -7.47
CA SER A 143 5.89 5.48 -8.65
C SER A 143 5.64 4.00 -8.35
N ASP A 144 5.85 3.56 -7.12
CA ASP A 144 5.88 2.14 -6.74
C ASP A 144 6.76 1.31 -7.69
N SER A 145 7.88 1.90 -8.13
CA SER A 145 8.74 1.28 -9.13
C SER A 145 9.52 0.09 -8.58
N MET A 146 9.52 -1.00 -9.36
CA MET A 146 10.27 -2.21 -9.06
C MET A 146 11.64 -2.19 -9.77
N MET A 147 12.48 -3.21 -9.51
CA MET A 147 13.87 -3.26 -9.98
C MET A 147 14.05 -3.18 -11.51
N ALA A 148 13.01 -3.44 -12.30
CA ALA A 148 13.07 -3.35 -13.75
C ALA A 148 12.73 -1.95 -14.29
N CYS A 149 12.53 -0.96 -13.44
CA CYS A 149 12.29 0.42 -13.86
C CYS A 149 13.49 0.94 -14.67
N GLY A 150 13.22 1.38 -15.91
CA GLY A 150 14.24 1.85 -16.84
C GLY A 150 15.01 0.75 -17.58
N LEU A 151 14.60 -0.50 -17.46
CA LEU A 151 15.14 -1.64 -18.20
C LEU A 151 14.21 -2.02 -19.37
N ASP A 152 14.73 -2.83 -20.30
CA ASP A 152 14.01 -3.30 -21.49
C ASP A 152 12.92 -4.32 -21.12
N ASP A 153 12.01 -4.60 -22.06
CA ASP A 153 11.04 -5.70 -21.95
C ASP A 153 11.76 -7.03 -21.66
N GLY A 154 11.23 -7.81 -20.71
CA GLY A 154 11.90 -9.06 -20.35
C GLY A 154 11.35 -9.72 -19.09
N GLN A 155 12.13 -10.70 -18.61
CA GLN A 155 11.83 -11.45 -17.38
C GLN A 155 12.70 -10.92 -16.23
N TYR A 156 12.04 -10.65 -15.10
CA TYR A 156 12.66 -10.11 -13.89
C TYR A 156 12.14 -10.84 -12.65
N THR A 157 12.51 -10.38 -11.47
CA THR A 157 12.00 -10.93 -10.22
C THR A 157 11.57 -9.81 -9.27
N LEU A 158 10.57 -10.09 -8.45
CA LEU A 158 10.14 -9.23 -7.34
C LEU A 158 9.88 -10.09 -6.11
N GLY A 159 10.65 -9.89 -5.02
CA GLY A 159 10.50 -10.68 -3.80
C GLY A 159 10.64 -12.20 -3.99
N GLY A 160 11.41 -12.65 -5.01
CA GLY A 160 11.57 -14.05 -5.37
C GLY A 160 10.43 -14.64 -6.21
N LEU A 161 9.56 -13.80 -6.74
CA LEU A 161 8.52 -14.16 -7.70
C LEU A 161 8.92 -13.70 -9.10
N ASP A 162 8.61 -14.50 -10.13
CA ASP A 162 8.91 -14.16 -11.51
C ASP A 162 7.96 -13.08 -12.04
N VAL A 163 8.52 -12.07 -12.69
CA VAL A 163 7.80 -10.92 -13.27
C VAL A 163 8.13 -10.80 -14.75
N THR A 164 7.10 -10.58 -15.55
CA THR A 164 7.22 -10.24 -16.98
C THR A 164 6.97 -8.76 -17.17
N VAL A 165 7.91 -8.05 -17.81
CA VAL A 165 7.75 -6.65 -18.21
C VAL A 165 7.47 -6.59 -19.71
N LYS A 166 6.41 -5.86 -20.09
CA LYS A 166 6.07 -5.55 -21.47
C LYS A 166 5.58 -4.12 -21.59
N GLY A 167 6.34 -3.28 -22.27
CA GLY A 167 6.09 -1.84 -22.36
C GLY A 167 6.17 -1.19 -20.96
N ASN A 168 5.10 -0.54 -20.54
CA ASN A 168 5.02 0.10 -19.22
C ASN A 168 4.30 -0.76 -18.16
N VAL A 169 4.11 -2.05 -18.41
CA VAL A 169 3.37 -2.96 -17.51
C VAL A 169 4.28 -4.07 -17.01
N ALA A 170 4.36 -4.24 -15.68
CA ALA A 170 4.98 -5.38 -15.03
C ALA A 170 3.89 -6.28 -14.42
N THR A 171 3.95 -7.59 -14.66
CA THR A 171 2.98 -8.55 -14.13
C THR A 171 3.68 -9.78 -13.56
N LEU A 172 3.12 -10.37 -12.50
CA LEU A 172 3.54 -11.70 -12.07
C LEU A 172 3.33 -12.70 -13.21
N THR A 173 4.39 -13.41 -13.59
CA THR A 173 4.39 -14.29 -14.77
C THR A 173 3.35 -15.41 -14.67
N LYS A 174 3.08 -15.91 -13.46
CA LYS A 174 2.13 -17.01 -13.22
C LYS A 174 0.71 -16.54 -12.96
N GLU A 175 0.54 -15.52 -12.10
CA GLU A 175 -0.78 -15.07 -11.65
C GLU A 175 -1.37 -13.97 -12.53
N GLY A 176 -0.54 -13.22 -13.26
CA GLY A 176 -0.95 -12.13 -14.14
C GLY A 176 -1.29 -10.82 -13.41
N ASN A 177 -1.18 -10.77 -12.08
CA ASN A 177 -1.40 -9.55 -11.30
C ASN A 177 -0.33 -8.50 -11.62
N ILE A 178 -0.70 -7.22 -11.61
CA ILE A 178 0.27 -6.13 -11.68
C ILE A 178 1.27 -6.26 -10.52
N ALA A 179 2.54 -6.02 -10.79
CA ALA A 179 3.65 -6.26 -9.87
C ALA A 179 4.56 -5.04 -9.75
N GLY A 180 4.12 -4.02 -9.01
CA GLY A 180 4.75 -2.72 -8.96
C GLY A 180 4.73 -2.02 -10.32
N SER A 181 5.48 -0.94 -10.48
CA SER A 181 5.58 -0.23 -11.75
C SER A 181 6.99 -0.28 -12.35
N VAL A 182 7.08 0.03 -13.63
CA VAL A 182 8.35 0.29 -14.34
C VAL A 182 8.50 1.76 -14.72
N THR A 183 7.65 2.61 -14.15
CA THR A 183 7.65 4.06 -14.34
C THR A 183 8.45 4.73 -13.24
N ASN A 184 9.30 5.68 -13.57
CA ASN A 184 9.98 6.51 -12.57
C ASN A 184 9.06 7.66 -12.09
N LEU A 185 9.38 8.24 -10.93
CA LEU A 185 8.54 9.29 -10.32
C LEU A 185 8.39 10.55 -11.19
N MET A 186 9.33 10.83 -12.07
CA MET A 186 9.25 11.99 -12.99
C MET A 186 8.18 11.84 -14.07
N ASN A 187 7.71 10.61 -14.29
CA ASN A 187 6.70 10.28 -15.29
C ASN A 187 5.33 9.94 -14.66
N CYS A 188 5.18 10.17 -13.34
CA CYS A 188 3.94 10.00 -12.60
C CYS A 188 3.09 11.28 -12.54
#